data_70f3b951bed05533cf31a291221ed2d0
#
_entry.id   70f3b951bed05533cf31a291221ed2d0
#
_cell.length_a   1.000
_cell.length_b   1.000
_cell.length_c   1.000
_cell.angle_alpha   90.00
_cell.angle_beta   90.00
_cell.angle_gamma   90.00
#
_symmetry.space_group_name_H-M   'P 1'
#
loop_
_entity.id
_entity.type
_entity.pdbx_description
1 polymer ?
#
loop_
_entity_poly.entity_id
_entity_poly.type
_entity_poly.pdbx_seq_one_letter_code
_entity_poly.pdbx_strand_id
1 'polypeptide(L)'
;LDFTLPAQEKDHQYYGSLQAVKQHALQDGGNEDPAKRFIEKDNGSFSYGARVGYKTPIWDFSLNYNRITKEGRYLMPREWGRNPFFTFMPRERNEGFGDVHGVVAKAAYSIPQKRLKLNVAGGYFKLPDVRNTQLNKFGMPSYMQVNLDVRYAFAGMFQGMDAQVLIVGKWNQGDLYQQAKYELNKVNMVLYNFVLNYHF
;
A
#
# COMPACT_ATOMS: atom_id res chain seq x y z
N LEU A 1 -8.03 -15.82 6.46
CA LEU A 1 -9.42 -16.07 6.93
C LEU A 1 -10.23 -14.82 6.64
N ASP A 2 -11.21 -14.96 5.76
CA ASP A 2 -12.15 -13.91 5.44
C ASP A 2 -13.45 -14.18 6.24
N PHE A 3 -13.89 -13.17 6.95
CA PHE A 3 -15.18 -13.23 7.67
C PHE A 3 -16.16 -12.33 6.94
N THR A 4 -17.26 -12.89 6.56
CA THR A 4 -18.45 -12.13 6.19
C THR A 4 -19.43 -12.22 7.35
N LEU A 5 -19.71 -11.10 7.99
CA LEU A 5 -20.80 -11.04 8.95
C LEU A 5 -22.11 -11.17 8.17
N PRO A 6 -23.13 -11.87 8.71
CA PRO A 6 -24.40 -12.06 8.00
C PRO A 6 -25.00 -10.72 7.61
N ALA A 7 -25.40 -10.61 6.35
CA ALA A 7 -26.03 -9.43 5.81
C ALA A 7 -27.36 -9.14 6.51
N GLN A 8 -27.50 -7.95 7.07
CA GLN A 8 -28.78 -7.51 7.65
C GLN A 8 -29.77 -6.97 6.61
N GLU A 9 -29.29 -6.61 5.42
CA GLU A 9 -30.11 -6.24 4.24
C GLU A 9 -29.37 -6.61 2.97
N LYS A 10 -30.10 -6.93 1.89
CA LYS A 10 -29.52 -7.39 0.61
C LYS A 10 -28.46 -6.45 0.00
N ASP A 11 -28.42 -5.19 0.41
CA ASP A 11 -27.59 -4.14 -0.17
C ASP A 11 -26.48 -3.62 0.76
N HIS A 12 -26.41 -4.10 2.00
CA HIS A 12 -25.44 -3.62 3.00
C HIS A 12 -24.68 -4.80 3.60
N GLN A 13 -23.35 -4.74 3.56
CA GLN A 13 -22.49 -5.83 3.97
C GLN A 13 -21.31 -5.34 4.82
N TYR A 14 -21.18 -5.90 6.03
CA TYR A 14 -19.95 -5.78 6.80
C TYR A 14 -19.00 -6.91 6.42
N TYR A 15 -17.71 -6.61 6.35
CA TYR A 15 -16.70 -7.61 6.06
C TYR A 15 -15.46 -7.42 6.91
N GLY A 16 -14.73 -8.49 7.13
CA GLY A 16 -13.45 -8.48 7.82
C GLY A 16 -12.52 -9.54 7.22
N SER A 17 -11.22 -9.24 7.24
CA SER A 17 -10.20 -10.16 6.73
C SER A 17 -8.95 -10.09 7.60
N LEU A 18 -8.32 -11.25 7.84
CA LEU A 18 -7.03 -11.38 8.51
C LEU A 18 -6.03 -12.00 7.54
N GLN A 19 -4.82 -11.48 7.57
CA GLN A 19 -3.71 -11.96 6.75
C GLN A 19 -2.46 -12.14 7.61
N ALA A 20 -1.74 -13.22 7.39
CA ALA A 20 -0.43 -13.45 7.98
C ALA A 20 0.49 -14.08 6.94
N VAL A 21 1.71 -13.56 6.82
CA VAL A 21 2.74 -14.05 5.91
C VAL A 21 4.06 -14.13 6.66
N LYS A 22 4.67 -15.31 6.67
CA LYS A 22 6.03 -15.52 7.17
C LYS A 22 6.95 -15.64 5.96
N GLN A 23 7.95 -14.78 5.90
CA GLN A 23 9.00 -14.86 4.90
C GLN A 23 10.26 -15.42 5.56
N HIS A 24 10.81 -16.47 4.97
CA HIS A 24 12.14 -16.96 5.28
C HIS A 24 13.13 -16.28 4.34
N ALA A 25 14.31 -15.94 4.85
CA ALA A 25 15.43 -15.61 3.99
C ALA A 25 15.74 -16.84 3.12
N LEU A 26 15.55 -16.74 1.81
CA LEU A 26 15.92 -17.79 0.89
C LEU A 26 17.45 -17.93 0.93
N GLN A 27 17.90 -19.10 1.32
CA GLN A 27 19.28 -19.50 1.25
C GLN A 27 19.61 -19.80 -0.21
N ASP A 28 20.02 -18.79 -0.96
CA ASP A 28 20.59 -19.01 -2.28
C ASP A 28 22.05 -19.40 -2.15
N GLY A 29 22.36 -20.62 -2.62
CA GLY A 29 23.72 -21.11 -2.68
C GLY A 29 24.59 -20.23 -3.60
N GLY A 30 25.56 -19.57 -3.04
CA GLY A 30 26.82 -19.32 -3.70
C GLY A 30 26.97 -18.08 -4.58
N ASN A 31 26.09 -17.10 -4.61
CA ASN A 31 26.35 -15.86 -5.31
C ASN A 31 26.53 -14.70 -4.33
N GLU A 32 27.70 -14.08 -4.33
CA GLU A 32 28.08 -12.97 -3.43
C GLU A 32 27.42 -11.65 -3.84
N ASP A 33 26.10 -11.60 -3.92
CA ASP A 33 25.38 -10.35 -4.12
C ASP A 33 25.54 -9.45 -2.90
N PRO A 34 26.07 -8.22 -3.03
CA PRO A 34 26.22 -7.30 -1.91
C PRO A 34 24.93 -7.01 -1.15
N ALA A 35 23.76 -7.16 -1.81
CA ALA A 35 22.46 -7.03 -1.16
C ALA A 35 22.18 -8.16 -0.15
N LYS A 36 22.84 -9.32 -0.28
CA LYS A 36 22.69 -10.48 0.61
C LYS A 36 23.49 -10.34 1.91
N ARG A 37 24.51 -9.46 1.97
CA ARG A 37 25.33 -9.21 3.18
C ARG A 37 24.54 -8.64 4.36
N PHE A 38 23.32 -8.15 4.12
CA PHE A 38 22.46 -7.55 5.15
C PHE A 38 21.36 -8.49 5.64
N ILE A 39 21.35 -9.75 5.20
CA ILE A 39 20.36 -10.76 5.63
C ILE A 39 21.16 -11.84 6.35
N GLU A 40 21.15 -11.81 7.68
CA GLU A 40 21.64 -12.92 8.45
C GLU A 40 20.78 -14.18 8.20
N LYS A 41 21.40 -15.34 8.23
CA LYS A 41 20.90 -16.64 7.79
C LYS A 41 19.55 -17.06 8.40
N ASP A 42 19.14 -16.46 9.52
CA ASP A 42 17.94 -16.80 10.28
C ASP A 42 16.92 -15.66 10.41
N ASN A 43 17.14 -14.50 9.77
CA ASN A 43 16.27 -13.35 9.87
C ASN A 43 15.15 -13.40 8.81
N GLY A 44 14.09 -14.16 9.11
CA GLY A 44 12.83 -14.05 8.39
C GLY A 44 12.03 -12.85 8.87
N SER A 45 11.26 -12.20 7.99
CA SER A 45 10.27 -11.24 8.41
C SER A 45 8.90 -11.91 8.53
N PHE A 46 8.17 -11.55 9.58
CA PHE A 46 6.77 -11.90 9.73
C PHE A 46 5.91 -10.65 9.52
N SER A 47 4.86 -10.78 8.71
CA SER A 47 3.91 -9.70 8.52
C SER A 47 2.49 -10.20 8.75
N TYR A 48 1.66 -9.35 9.37
CA TYR A 48 0.26 -9.63 9.55
C TYR A 48 -0.55 -8.35 9.35
N GLY A 49 -1.80 -8.52 8.94
CA GLY A 49 -2.71 -7.42 8.69
C GLY A 49 -4.14 -7.79 9.03
N ALA A 50 -4.91 -6.75 9.31
CA ALA A 50 -6.33 -6.85 9.55
C ALA A 50 -7.07 -5.78 8.73
N ARG A 51 -8.26 -6.10 8.31
CA ARG A 51 -9.16 -5.20 7.60
C ARG A 51 -10.57 -5.39 8.12
N VAL A 52 -11.27 -4.28 8.33
CA VAL A 52 -12.70 -4.22 8.56
C VAL A 52 -13.33 -3.24 7.60
N GLY A 53 -14.52 -3.47 7.15
CA GLY A 53 -15.18 -2.58 6.20
C GLY A 53 -16.68 -2.74 6.16
N TYR A 54 -17.30 -1.78 5.50
CA TYR A 54 -18.71 -1.68 5.25
C TYR A 54 -18.95 -1.34 3.79
N LYS A 55 -19.77 -2.10 3.12
CA LYS A 55 -20.04 -1.97 1.70
C LYS A 55 -21.52 -1.85 1.42
N THR A 56 -21.86 -0.95 0.52
CA THR A 56 -23.18 -0.77 -0.09
C THR A 56 -23.05 -0.89 -1.61
N PRO A 57 -24.13 -0.85 -2.39
CA PRO A 57 -24.05 -0.86 -3.85
C PRO A 57 -23.23 0.29 -4.45
N ILE A 58 -23.12 1.43 -3.74
CA ILE A 58 -22.46 2.65 -4.24
C ILE A 58 -21.24 3.05 -3.41
N TRP A 59 -21.12 2.59 -2.15
CA TRP A 59 -20.03 2.92 -1.24
C TRP A 59 -19.31 1.67 -0.75
N ASP A 60 -18.00 1.80 -0.58
CA ASP A 60 -17.15 0.82 0.13
C ASP A 60 -16.19 1.57 1.05
N PHE A 61 -16.30 1.35 2.35
CA PHE A 61 -15.44 1.93 3.36
C PHE A 61 -14.62 0.84 4.04
N SER A 62 -13.35 1.08 4.28
CA SER A 62 -12.54 0.15 5.06
C SER A 62 -11.50 0.84 5.91
N LEU A 63 -11.22 0.25 7.08
CA LEU A 63 -10.07 0.52 7.92
C LEU A 63 -9.13 -0.67 7.86
N ASN A 64 -7.87 -0.41 7.60
CA ASN A 64 -6.87 -1.42 7.30
C ASN A 64 -5.65 -1.20 8.18
N TYR A 65 -5.10 -2.28 8.71
CA TYR A 65 -3.87 -2.29 9.49
C TYR A 65 -2.90 -3.30 8.91
N ASN A 66 -1.61 -2.97 8.94
CA ASN A 66 -0.53 -3.89 8.62
C ASN A 66 0.64 -3.70 9.57
N ARG A 67 1.25 -4.81 9.96
CA ARG A 67 2.46 -4.89 10.77
C ARG A 67 3.51 -5.72 10.04
N ILE A 68 4.72 -5.20 9.92
CA ILE A 68 5.91 -5.98 9.59
C ILE A 68 6.78 -6.00 10.83
N THR A 69 7.16 -7.18 11.30
CA THR A 69 7.91 -7.33 12.55
C THR A 69 9.36 -6.88 12.41
N LYS A 70 10.06 -6.78 13.54
CA LYS A 70 11.42 -6.24 13.60
C LYS A 70 12.54 -7.27 13.37
N GLU A 71 12.19 -8.54 13.21
CA GLU A 71 13.16 -9.63 13.04
C GLU A 71 13.92 -9.54 11.73
N GLY A 72 13.35 -8.86 10.74
CA GLY A 72 13.97 -8.65 9.44
C GLY A 72 13.19 -7.70 8.55
N ARG A 73 13.76 -7.42 7.38
CA ARG A 73 13.08 -6.62 6.35
C ARG A 73 12.11 -7.48 5.55
N TYR A 74 10.97 -6.90 5.22
CA TYR A 74 10.07 -7.50 4.24
C TYR A 74 10.72 -7.45 2.85
N LEU A 75 10.94 -8.62 2.27
CA LEU A 75 11.55 -8.81 0.96
C LEU A 75 10.49 -9.43 0.06
N MET A 76 9.91 -8.64 -0.81
CA MET A 76 9.01 -9.16 -1.84
C MET A 76 9.74 -9.19 -3.17
N PRO A 77 9.91 -10.36 -3.81
CA PRO A 77 10.37 -10.42 -5.18
C PRO A 77 9.30 -9.74 -6.05
N ARG A 78 9.65 -8.56 -6.58
CA ARG A 78 8.73 -7.73 -7.37
C ARG A 78 8.69 -8.11 -8.83
N GLU A 79 8.72 -9.36 -9.16
CA GLU A 79 8.66 -9.63 -10.58
C GLU A 79 7.32 -9.23 -11.20
N TRP A 80 6.19 -9.47 -10.50
CA TRP A 80 4.88 -9.31 -11.13
C TRP A 80 3.76 -8.96 -10.13
N GLY A 81 3.79 -7.86 -9.42
CA GLY A 81 2.65 -7.61 -8.58
C GLY A 81 2.67 -6.42 -7.62
N ARG A 82 1.54 -6.21 -6.98
CA ARG A 82 1.33 -5.24 -5.91
C ARG A 82 1.65 -5.89 -4.57
N ASN A 83 2.06 -5.09 -3.59
CA ASN A 83 2.15 -5.57 -2.22
C ASN A 83 0.80 -6.18 -1.79
N PRO A 84 0.78 -7.37 -1.16
CA PRO A 84 -0.46 -8.05 -0.80
C PRO A 84 -1.17 -7.45 0.42
N PHE A 85 -0.67 -6.36 0.99
CA PHE A 85 -1.18 -5.76 2.21
C PHE A 85 -2.50 -5.03 2.01
N PHE A 86 -3.40 -5.14 2.97
CA PHE A 86 -4.67 -4.39 2.96
C PHE A 86 -4.45 -2.88 3.00
N THR A 87 -3.33 -2.43 3.58
CA THR A 87 -2.92 -1.01 3.60
C THR A 87 -2.41 -0.50 2.27
N PHE A 88 -2.22 -1.36 1.26
CA PHE A 88 -1.62 -0.94 0.00
C PHE A 88 -2.30 0.29 -0.61
N MET A 89 -1.50 1.28 -0.93
CA MET A 89 -1.85 2.50 -1.66
C MET A 89 -0.87 2.69 -2.82
N PRO A 90 -1.29 3.24 -3.97
CA PRO A 90 -0.35 3.66 -5.01
C PRO A 90 0.78 4.53 -4.42
N ARG A 91 2.02 4.25 -4.79
CA ARG A 91 3.25 4.90 -4.27
C ARG A 91 3.62 4.58 -2.82
N GLU A 92 2.89 3.72 -2.14
CA GLU A 92 3.35 3.10 -0.90
C GLU A 92 4.49 2.12 -1.20
N ARG A 93 5.38 1.93 -0.22
CA ARG A 93 6.44 0.94 -0.29
C ARG A 93 6.61 0.27 1.06
N ASN A 94 6.58 -1.05 1.07
CA ASN A 94 6.87 -1.88 2.26
C ASN A 94 8.14 -2.73 2.09
N GLU A 95 8.53 -3.01 0.85
CA GLU A 95 9.76 -3.75 0.57
C GLU A 95 10.99 -3.03 1.09
N GLY A 96 11.85 -3.77 1.75
CA GLY A 96 13.10 -3.26 2.32
C GLY A 96 12.95 -2.64 3.70
N PHE A 97 11.77 -2.73 4.30
CA PHE A 97 11.51 -2.25 5.66
C PHE A 97 11.15 -3.41 6.60
N GLY A 98 11.63 -3.33 7.84
CA GLY A 98 11.15 -4.07 8.99
C GLY A 98 10.61 -3.10 10.02
N ASP A 99 9.98 -3.60 11.08
CA ASP A 99 9.38 -2.79 12.14
C ASP A 99 8.41 -1.71 11.65
N VAL A 100 7.52 -2.07 10.73
CA VAL A 100 6.54 -1.15 10.13
C VAL A 100 5.18 -1.31 10.77
N HIS A 101 4.52 -0.20 11.06
CA HIS A 101 3.08 -0.14 11.33
C HIS A 101 2.42 0.73 10.26
N GLY A 102 1.45 0.18 9.56
CA GLY A 102 0.62 0.91 8.60
C GLY A 102 -0.84 0.92 9.04
N VAL A 103 -1.47 2.08 9.01
CA VAL A 103 -2.92 2.23 9.19
C VAL A 103 -3.46 3.02 8.01
N VAL A 104 -4.48 2.50 7.33
CA VAL A 104 -5.07 3.15 6.14
C VAL A 104 -6.58 3.08 6.19
N ALA A 105 -7.23 4.24 6.10
CA ALA A 105 -8.65 4.34 5.83
C ALA A 105 -8.87 4.51 4.32
N LYS A 106 -9.85 3.79 3.77
CA LYS A 106 -10.22 3.86 2.35
C LYS A 106 -11.72 4.10 2.22
N ALA A 107 -12.09 4.89 1.22
CA ALA A 107 -13.45 5.09 0.79
C ALA A 107 -13.51 4.99 -0.73
N ALA A 108 -14.41 4.17 -1.25
CA ALA A 108 -14.69 4.07 -2.67
C ALA A 108 -16.16 4.43 -2.93
N TYR A 109 -16.39 5.23 -3.95
CA TYR A 109 -17.69 5.64 -4.40
C TYR A 109 -17.86 5.28 -5.88
N SER A 110 -18.88 4.52 -6.19
CA SER A 110 -19.16 4.08 -7.56
C SER A 110 -20.54 4.51 -7.99
N ILE A 111 -20.64 5.24 -9.10
CA ILE A 111 -21.90 5.64 -9.74
C ILE A 111 -21.97 4.95 -11.11
N PRO A 112 -22.52 3.73 -11.19
CA PRO A 112 -22.55 2.97 -12.44
C PRO A 112 -23.23 3.74 -13.58
N GLN A 113 -24.34 4.45 -13.29
CA GLN A 113 -25.11 5.23 -14.26
C GLN A 113 -24.29 6.37 -14.87
N LYS A 114 -23.35 6.95 -14.09
CA LYS A 114 -22.45 8.02 -14.54
C LYS A 114 -21.09 7.50 -14.98
N ARG A 115 -20.86 6.18 -14.93
CA ARG A 115 -19.59 5.54 -15.27
C ARG A 115 -18.40 6.13 -14.52
N LEU A 116 -18.64 6.62 -13.31
CA LEU A 116 -17.66 7.29 -12.47
C LEU A 116 -17.33 6.44 -11.26
N LYS A 117 -16.03 6.29 -11.00
CA LYS A 117 -15.50 5.72 -9.74
C LYS A 117 -14.57 6.72 -9.10
N LEU A 118 -14.76 6.92 -7.80
CA LEU A 118 -13.94 7.79 -6.98
C LEU A 118 -13.39 6.97 -5.83
N ASN A 119 -12.06 6.95 -5.65
CA ASN A 119 -11.42 6.29 -4.53
C ASN A 119 -10.57 7.30 -3.77
N VAL A 120 -10.77 7.37 -2.47
CA VAL A 120 -9.96 8.17 -1.55
C VAL A 120 -9.33 7.23 -0.54
N ALA A 121 -8.06 7.40 -0.27
CA ALA A 121 -7.36 6.66 0.77
C ALA A 121 -6.44 7.60 1.53
N GLY A 122 -6.43 7.48 2.86
CA GLY A 122 -5.52 8.21 3.73
C GLY A 122 -4.87 7.25 4.70
N GLY A 123 -3.55 7.33 4.87
CA GLY A 123 -2.82 6.43 5.73
C GLY A 123 -1.63 7.06 6.43
N TYR A 124 -1.28 6.46 7.56
CA TYR A 124 -0.07 6.74 8.32
C TYR A 124 0.80 5.49 8.36
N PHE A 125 2.09 5.67 8.06
CA PHE A 125 3.09 4.62 8.05
C PHE A 125 4.22 5.00 9.01
N LYS A 126 4.31 4.27 10.12
CA LYS A 126 5.43 4.36 11.05
C LYS A 126 6.53 3.43 10.58
N LEU A 127 7.67 3.99 10.25
CA LEU A 127 8.87 3.29 9.80
C LEU A 127 9.98 3.39 10.85
N PRO A 128 10.98 2.49 10.83
CA PRO A 128 12.18 2.65 11.65
C PRO A 128 12.93 3.94 11.33
N ASP A 129 13.79 4.38 12.24
CA ASP A 129 14.68 5.52 12.02
C ASP A 129 15.39 5.43 10.67
N VAL A 130 15.52 6.56 9.97
CA VAL A 130 16.15 6.64 8.65
C VAL A 130 17.62 6.21 8.65
N ARG A 131 18.28 6.24 9.82
CA ARG A 131 19.67 5.79 10.01
C ARG A 131 19.78 4.30 10.33
N ASN A 132 18.67 3.63 10.62
CA ASN A 132 18.65 2.19 10.88
C ASN A 132 18.71 1.42 9.55
N THR A 133 19.92 1.24 9.02
CA THR A 133 20.14 0.57 7.73
C THR A 133 19.79 -0.92 7.75
N GLN A 134 19.67 -1.56 8.91
CA GLN A 134 19.25 -2.96 9.02
C GLN A 134 17.76 -3.14 8.72
N LEU A 135 16.91 -2.24 9.21
CA LEU A 135 15.46 -2.34 9.08
C LEU A 135 14.85 -1.30 8.13
N ASN A 136 15.65 -0.34 7.63
CA ASN A 136 15.22 0.73 6.73
C ASN A 136 16.21 0.89 5.57
N LYS A 137 16.09 0.01 4.58
CA LYS A 137 17.00 -0.05 3.42
C LYS A 137 17.16 1.29 2.69
N PHE A 138 16.09 2.08 2.63
CA PHE A 138 16.05 3.28 1.80
C PHE A 138 16.21 4.58 2.58
N GLY A 139 16.33 4.50 3.92
CA GLY A 139 16.34 5.68 4.76
C GLY A 139 15.08 6.53 4.55
N MET A 140 13.91 5.90 4.49
CA MET A 140 12.63 6.57 4.34
C MET A 140 12.07 6.91 5.71
N PRO A 141 11.69 8.16 6.00
CA PRO A 141 11.09 8.50 7.28
C PRO A 141 9.65 7.98 7.37
N SER A 142 9.10 7.96 8.58
CA SER A 142 7.66 7.81 8.78
C SER A 142 6.89 8.89 8.03
N TYR A 143 5.72 8.55 7.48
CA TYR A 143 4.98 9.49 6.64
C TYR A 143 3.47 9.29 6.72
N MET A 144 2.75 10.37 6.40
CA MET A 144 1.34 10.33 6.00
C MET A 144 1.24 10.33 4.48
N GLN A 145 0.24 9.63 3.96
CA GLN A 145 -0.06 9.62 2.52
C GLN A 145 -1.55 9.74 2.30
N VAL A 146 -1.94 10.55 1.33
CA VAL A 146 -3.33 10.67 0.86
C VAL A 146 -3.34 10.44 -0.65
N ASN A 147 -4.26 9.61 -1.11
CA ASN A 147 -4.48 9.33 -2.52
C ASN A 147 -5.91 9.67 -2.91
N LEU A 148 -6.04 10.33 -4.05
CA LEU A 148 -7.30 10.52 -4.77
C LEU A 148 -7.18 9.85 -6.13
N ASP A 149 -8.05 8.87 -6.44
CA ASP A 149 -8.10 8.17 -7.72
C ASP A 149 -9.51 8.33 -8.31
N VAL A 150 -9.60 9.04 -9.42
CA VAL A 150 -10.83 9.28 -10.15
C VAL A 150 -10.77 8.55 -11.49
N ARG A 151 -11.77 7.73 -11.78
CA ARG A 151 -11.87 7.00 -13.05
C ARG A 151 -13.21 7.25 -13.72
N TYR A 152 -13.15 7.50 -15.01
CA TYR A 152 -14.31 7.73 -15.84
C TYR A 152 -14.25 6.86 -17.10
N ALA A 153 -15.27 6.03 -17.33
CA ALA A 153 -15.40 5.24 -18.54
C ALA A 153 -16.27 5.98 -19.57
N PHE A 154 -15.72 6.20 -20.75
CA PHE A 154 -16.42 6.90 -21.83
C PHE A 154 -17.51 6.02 -22.46
N ALA A 155 -18.40 6.67 -23.22
CA ALA A 155 -19.49 6.04 -23.93
C ALA A 155 -19.62 6.56 -25.36
N GLY A 156 -20.54 5.95 -26.12
CA GLY A 156 -20.81 6.35 -27.52
C GLY A 156 -19.59 6.13 -28.40
N MET A 157 -19.19 7.16 -29.13
CA MET A 157 -18.06 7.08 -30.07
C MET A 157 -16.71 6.72 -29.40
N PHE A 158 -16.56 6.99 -28.10
CA PHE A 158 -15.37 6.68 -27.31
C PHE A 158 -15.57 5.44 -26.40
N GLN A 159 -16.53 4.59 -26.73
CA GLN A 159 -16.72 3.34 -25.99
C GLN A 159 -15.45 2.49 -26.05
N GLY A 160 -15.07 1.92 -24.90
CA GLY A 160 -13.79 1.21 -24.73
C GLY A 160 -12.66 2.08 -24.18
N MET A 161 -12.83 3.42 -24.13
CA MET A 161 -11.88 4.31 -23.46
C MET A 161 -12.23 4.51 -21.99
N ASP A 162 -11.22 4.61 -21.14
CA ASP A 162 -11.34 5.12 -19.78
C ASP A 162 -10.19 6.09 -19.43
N ALA A 163 -10.52 7.10 -18.66
CA ALA A 163 -9.55 8.04 -18.12
C ALA A 163 -9.41 7.85 -16.61
N GLN A 164 -8.18 7.91 -16.11
CA GLN A 164 -7.86 7.88 -14.68
C GLN A 164 -7.01 9.09 -14.33
N VAL A 165 -7.37 9.75 -13.25
CA VAL A 165 -6.55 10.78 -12.60
C VAL A 165 -6.20 10.28 -11.21
N LEU A 166 -4.90 10.14 -10.94
CA LEU A 166 -4.38 9.75 -9.63
C LEU A 166 -3.55 10.89 -9.06
N ILE A 167 -3.94 11.38 -7.88
CA ILE A 167 -3.19 12.36 -7.11
C ILE A 167 -2.71 11.70 -5.82
N VAL A 168 -1.42 11.80 -5.55
CA VAL A 168 -0.79 11.24 -4.35
C VAL A 168 -0.02 12.34 -3.64
N GLY A 169 -0.41 12.62 -2.40
CA GLY A 169 0.36 13.48 -1.49
C GLY A 169 1.06 12.65 -0.42
N LYS A 170 2.32 12.96 -0.13
CA LYS A 170 3.10 12.37 0.97
C LYS A 170 3.74 13.46 1.80
N TRP A 171 3.61 13.34 3.12
CA TRP A 171 4.16 14.30 4.09
C TRP A 171 5.00 13.58 5.15
N ASN A 172 6.15 14.15 5.42
CA ASN A 172 7.05 13.65 6.45
C ASN A 172 6.41 13.68 7.85
N GLN A 173 6.64 12.62 8.62
CA GLN A 173 6.23 12.47 10.02
C GLN A 173 7.37 11.91 10.90
N GLY A 174 8.59 11.84 10.38
CA GLY A 174 9.76 11.32 11.08
C GLY A 174 10.93 12.31 11.07
N ASP A 175 11.99 11.95 11.79
CA ASP A 175 13.19 12.77 11.84
C ASP A 175 14.00 12.65 10.55
N LEU A 176 14.37 13.79 9.97
CA LEU A 176 15.21 13.89 8.76
C LEU A 176 16.68 14.23 9.07
N TYR A 177 16.98 14.58 10.32
CA TYR A 177 18.32 15.00 10.77
C TYR A 177 18.95 16.06 9.86
N GLN A 178 18.10 16.95 9.32
CA GLN A 178 18.51 18.02 8.39
C GLN A 178 19.26 17.53 7.12
N GLN A 179 19.03 16.27 6.74
CA GLN A 179 19.68 15.68 5.57
C GLN A 179 18.68 15.50 4.42
N ALA A 180 18.84 16.25 3.36
CA ALA A 180 17.98 16.22 2.16
C ALA A 180 17.85 14.82 1.53
N LYS A 181 18.84 13.93 1.69
CA LYS A 181 18.81 12.56 1.17
C LYS A 181 17.67 11.71 1.75
N TYR A 182 17.15 12.06 2.95
CA TYR A 182 16.05 11.35 3.58
C TYR A 182 14.66 11.88 3.12
N GLU A 183 14.63 13.07 2.53
CA GLU A 183 13.42 13.71 2.04
C GLU A 183 13.23 13.55 0.53
N LEU A 184 14.28 13.78 -0.25
CA LEU A 184 14.24 13.87 -1.71
C LEU A 184 13.64 12.61 -2.35
N ASN A 185 12.57 12.77 -3.15
CA ASN A 185 11.82 11.71 -3.83
C ASN A 185 11.18 10.66 -2.90
N LYS A 186 11.02 10.97 -1.62
CA LYS A 186 10.45 10.05 -0.62
C LYS A 186 9.21 10.60 0.05
N VAL A 187 9.31 11.83 0.60
CA VAL A 187 8.25 12.53 1.34
C VAL A 187 8.20 14.00 0.94
N ASN A 188 7.23 14.75 1.48
CA ASN A 188 6.98 16.16 1.17
C ASN A 188 6.81 16.39 -0.34
N MET A 189 6.01 15.55 -0.96
CA MET A 189 5.79 15.57 -2.41
C MET A 189 4.33 15.36 -2.76
N VAL A 190 3.93 15.94 -3.89
CA VAL A 190 2.66 15.64 -4.55
C VAL A 190 2.95 15.11 -5.95
N LEU A 191 2.30 14.01 -6.30
CA LEU A 191 2.43 13.39 -7.62
C LEU A 191 1.06 13.41 -8.29
N TYR A 192 1.05 13.81 -9.55
CA TYR A 192 -0.09 13.74 -10.45
C TYR A 192 0.19 12.70 -11.53
N ASN A 193 -0.78 11.83 -11.78
CA ASN A 193 -0.71 10.85 -12.84
C ASN A 193 -2.04 10.86 -13.62
N PHE A 194 -1.96 11.04 -14.93
CA PHE A 194 -3.07 10.92 -15.84
C PHE A 194 -2.86 9.71 -16.75
N VAL A 195 -3.85 8.83 -16.81
CA VAL A 195 -3.81 7.61 -17.63
C VAL A 195 -5.04 7.59 -18.52
N LEU A 196 -4.84 7.34 -19.79
CA LEU A 196 -5.89 7.07 -20.75
C LEU A 196 -5.70 5.64 -21.27
N ASN A 197 -6.69 4.79 -21.07
CA ASN A 197 -6.69 3.43 -21.55
C ASN A 197 -7.71 3.25 -22.68
N TYR A 198 -7.42 2.34 -23.58
CA TYR A 198 -8.35 1.89 -24.59
C TYR A 198 -8.41 0.36 -24.58
N HIS A 199 -9.62 -0.18 -24.48
CA HIS A 199 -9.91 -1.61 -24.51
C HIS A 199 -10.60 -1.96 -25.82
N PHE A 200 -9.96 -2.77 -26.63
CA PHE A 200 -10.47 -3.26 -27.93
C PHE A 200 -10.77 -4.75 -27.89
#